data_c20a297860137f713814bfe5a234f363
#
_entry.id   c20a297860137f713814bfe5a234f363
#
_cell.length_a   1.000
_cell.length_b   1.000
_cell.length_c   1.000
_cell.angle_alpha   90.00
_cell.angle_beta   90.00
_cell.angle_gamma   90.00
#
_symmetry.space_group_name_H-M   'P 1'
#
loop_
_entity.id
_entity.type
_entity.pdbx_description
1 polymer ?
#
loop_
_entity_poly.entity_id
_entity_poly.type
_entity_poly.pdbx_seq_one_letter_code
_entity_poly.pdbx_strand_id
1 'polypeptide(L)'
;ARTSSRPDGVKEIMLDKKFGASGNHVVVEEFLTGPEVSVLSFTDGKVVKPMVSSMDHKRANDHDTGLNTGGMGTVAPNPYYTPAIAAECKEKIFLPTIQAMNADGCPFKGCRYCGL
;
A
#
# COMPACT_ATOMS: atom_id res chain seq x y z
N ALA A 1 0.24 1.14 11.63
CA ALA A 1 -1.11 0.93 12.14
C ALA A 1 -2.03 1.99 11.54
N ARG A 2 -3.02 1.58 10.75
CA ARG A 2 -4.07 2.50 10.29
C ARG A 2 -4.97 2.79 11.50
N THR A 3 -4.77 3.91 12.12
CA THR A 3 -5.77 4.43 13.06
C THR A 3 -6.80 5.23 12.29
N SER A 4 -8.07 5.02 12.64
CA SER A 4 -9.20 5.75 12.08
C SER A 4 -8.98 7.27 12.12
N SER A 5 -9.64 7.98 11.22
CA SER A 5 -9.71 9.43 11.03
C SER A 5 -10.15 10.26 12.25
N ARG A 6 -9.62 9.98 13.45
CA ARG A 6 -9.95 10.73 14.65
C ARG A 6 -8.75 11.59 15.09
N PRO A 7 -8.95 12.86 15.42
CA PRO A 7 -7.93 13.71 16.05
C PRO A 7 -7.27 13.03 17.26
N ASP A 8 -8.04 12.21 17.97
CA ASP A 8 -7.58 11.41 19.11
C ASP A 8 -6.45 10.44 18.75
N GLY A 9 -6.42 9.89 17.53
CA GLY A 9 -5.37 8.97 17.10
C GLY A 9 -3.99 9.61 17.02
N VAL A 10 -3.89 10.85 16.56
CA VAL A 10 -2.63 11.59 16.52
C VAL A 10 -2.14 11.90 17.94
N LYS A 11 -3.07 12.31 18.82
CA LYS A 11 -2.78 12.54 20.24
C LYS A 11 -2.25 11.27 20.89
N GLU A 12 -2.94 10.16 20.73
CA GLU A 12 -2.58 8.87 21.30
C GLU A 12 -1.18 8.40 20.85
N ILE A 13 -0.84 8.62 19.58
CA ILE A 13 0.45 8.22 19.03
C ILE A 13 1.57 9.18 19.46
N MET A 14 1.38 10.48 19.28
CA MET A 14 2.44 11.47 19.43
C MET A 14 2.60 11.98 20.87
N LEU A 15 1.49 12.24 21.56
CA LEU A 15 1.52 12.82 22.91
C LEU A 15 1.54 11.72 23.98
N ASP A 16 0.63 10.76 23.89
CA ASP A 16 0.52 9.69 24.88
C ASP A 16 1.57 8.57 24.65
N LYS A 17 2.39 8.71 23.58
CA LYS A 17 3.51 7.82 23.28
C LYS A 17 3.14 6.33 23.20
N LYS A 18 1.96 6.01 22.71
CA LYS A 18 1.45 4.63 22.60
C LYS A 18 2.46 3.66 21.94
N PHE A 19 3.27 4.16 20.99
CA PHE A 19 4.30 3.39 20.30
C PHE A 19 5.71 3.86 20.61
N GLY A 20 5.91 4.53 21.74
CA GLY A 20 7.21 5.04 22.17
C GLY A 20 7.83 6.01 21.15
N ALA A 21 9.11 5.89 20.92
CA ALA A 21 9.85 6.76 19.99
C ALA A 21 9.39 6.65 18.53
N SER A 22 8.82 5.52 18.11
CA SER A 22 8.26 5.34 16.76
C SER A 22 7.06 6.26 16.47
N GLY A 23 6.40 6.78 17.51
CA GLY A 23 5.32 7.74 17.39
C GLY A 23 5.76 9.20 17.30
N ASN A 24 7.06 9.50 17.22
CA ASN A 24 7.54 10.89 17.11
C ASN A 24 7.26 11.51 15.74
N HIS A 25 7.10 10.68 14.72
CA HIS A 25 6.74 11.09 13.35
C HIS A 25 5.51 10.32 12.91
N VAL A 26 4.55 11.02 12.34
CA VAL A 26 3.33 10.43 11.75
C VAL A 26 3.13 10.98 10.36
N VAL A 27 2.57 10.15 9.49
CA VAL A 27 2.10 10.56 8.16
C VAL A 27 0.58 10.64 8.22
N VAL A 28 0.04 11.75 7.78
CA VAL A 28 -1.41 11.97 7.66
C VAL A 28 -1.75 11.99 6.19
N GLU A 29 -2.60 11.07 5.78
CA GLU A 29 -2.99 10.85 4.38
C GLU A 29 -4.49 11.00 4.22
N GLU A 30 -4.93 11.22 2.97
CA GLU A 30 -6.35 11.11 2.62
C GLU A 30 -6.87 9.71 2.97
N PHE A 31 -8.08 9.65 3.54
CA PHE A 31 -8.72 8.38 3.82
C PHE A 31 -9.37 7.82 2.56
N LEU A 32 -8.69 6.86 1.93
CA LEU A 32 -9.18 6.17 0.75
C LEU A 32 -10.05 4.98 1.14
N THR A 33 -11.11 4.77 0.39
CA THR A 33 -12.02 3.62 0.52
C THR A 33 -12.13 2.89 -0.81
N GLY A 34 -12.26 1.57 -0.76
CA GLY A 34 -12.38 0.74 -1.96
C GLY A 34 -11.78 -0.64 -1.77
N PRO A 35 -11.91 -1.52 -2.77
CA PRO A 35 -11.20 -2.79 -2.77
C PRO A 35 -9.69 -2.57 -2.81
N GLU A 36 -8.97 -3.17 -1.87
CA GLU A 36 -7.51 -3.10 -1.83
C GLU A 36 -6.91 -4.04 -2.88
N VAL A 37 -5.90 -3.56 -3.59
CA VAL A 37 -5.14 -4.35 -4.56
C VAL A 37 -3.67 -4.34 -4.18
N SER A 38 -3.07 -5.51 -4.07
CA SER A 38 -1.63 -5.68 -3.91
C SER A 38 -1.01 -6.11 -5.23
N VAL A 39 -0.03 -5.35 -5.70
CA VAL A 39 0.75 -5.70 -6.90
C VAL A 39 2.23 -5.65 -6.56
N LEU A 40 2.86 -6.81 -6.60
CA LEU A 40 4.32 -6.89 -6.57
C LEU A 40 4.86 -6.79 -8.00
N SER A 41 6.02 -6.20 -8.16
CA SER A 41 6.67 -6.07 -9.45
C SER A 41 8.18 -6.17 -9.34
N PHE A 42 8.81 -6.81 -10.32
CA PHE A 42 10.25 -6.77 -10.47
C PHE A 42 10.68 -5.59 -11.33
N THR A 43 11.82 -5.01 -10.98
CA THR A 43 12.43 -3.94 -11.76
C THR A 43 13.96 -4.05 -11.75
N ASP A 44 14.57 -3.67 -12.86
CA ASP A 44 16.01 -3.47 -13.01
C ASP A 44 16.43 -1.99 -12.92
N GLY A 45 15.48 -1.11 -12.59
CA GLY A 45 15.64 0.33 -12.58
C GLY A 45 15.22 1.02 -13.87
N LYS A 46 14.86 0.28 -14.92
CA LYS A 46 14.37 0.80 -16.22
C LYS A 46 13.04 0.20 -16.62
N VAL A 47 12.91 -1.11 -16.46
CA VAL A 47 11.72 -1.86 -16.81
C VAL A 47 11.01 -2.30 -15.54
N VAL A 48 9.67 -2.32 -15.58
CA VAL A 48 8.83 -2.85 -14.51
C VAL A 48 8.03 -4.02 -15.04
N LYS A 49 8.10 -5.17 -14.37
CA LYS A 49 7.35 -6.39 -14.67
C LYS A 49 6.43 -6.72 -13.51
N PRO A 50 5.15 -6.31 -13.57
CA PRO A 50 4.19 -6.67 -12.52
C PRO A 50 3.96 -8.19 -12.48
N MET A 51 3.80 -8.68 -11.26
CA MET A 51 3.33 -10.03 -10.99
C MET A 51 1.80 -10.08 -11.03
N VAL A 52 1.22 -11.26 -10.85
CA VAL A 52 -0.22 -11.40 -10.68
C VAL A 52 -0.67 -10.57 -9.48
N SER A 53 -1.77 -9.84 -9.65
CA SER A 53 -2.35 -9.03 -8.58
C SER A 53 -3.00 -9.91 -7.51
N SER A 54 -3.05 -9.41 -6.29
CA SER A 54 -3.70 -10.11 -5.19
C SER A 54 -4.59 -9.18 -4.36
N MET A 55 -5.50 -9.77 -3.62
CA MET A 55 -6.38 -9.11 -2.67
C MET A 55 -6.21 -9.77 -1.32
N ASP A 56 -5.81 -9.00 -0.33
CA ASP A 56 -5.61 -9.44 1.04
C ASP A 56 -6.85 -9.13 1.89
N HIS A 57 -7.34 -10.13 2.61
CA HIS A 57 -8.47 -9.99 3.52
C HIS A 57 -7.96 -9.63 4.91
N LYS A 58 -8.02 -8.33 5.25
CA LYS A 58 -7.41 -7.79 6.48
C LYS A 58 -8.35 -7.68 7.67
N ARG A 59 -9.66 -7.64 7.43
CA ARG A 59 -10.63 -7.47 8.51
C ARG A 59 -10.82 -8.76 9.30
N ALA A 60 -10.92 -8.62 10.63
CA ALA A 60 -10.98 -9.76 11.55
C ALA A 60 -12.31 -10.50 11.54
N ASN A 61 -13.40 -9.82 11.20
CA ASN A 61 -14.76 -10.36 11.27
C ASN A 61 -15.36 -10.55 9.88
N ASP A 62 -16.47 -11.28 9.82
CA ASP A 62 -17.24 -11.51 8.61
C ASP A 62 -17.70 -10.21 7.97
N HIS A 63 -18.00 -10.26 6.66
CA HIS A 63 -18.46 -9.13 5.86
C HIS A 63 -17.53 -7.91 5.87
N ASP A 64 -16.22 -8.15 5.89
CA ASP A 64 -15.18 -7.11 5.88
C ASP A 64 -15.35 -6.09 7.01
N THR A 65 -15.62 -6.57 8.23
CA THR A 65 -15.80 -5.74 9.43
C THR A 65 -14.74 -5.99 10.49
N GLY A 66 -14.74 -5.17 11.53
CA GLY A 66 -13.79 -5.28 12.64
C GLY A 66 -12.46 -4.57 12.39
N LEU A 67 -11.46 -4.90 13.21
CA LEU A 67 -10.12 -4.31 13.11
C LEU A 67 -9.31 -4.96 11.98
N ASN A 68 -8.38 -4.20 11.43
CA ASN A 68 -7.41 -4.74 10.48
C ASN A 68 -6.44 -5.69 11.20
N THR A 69 -6.17 -6.82 10.55
CA THR A 69 -5.14 -7.79 10.94
C THR A 69 -3.92 -7.67 10.03
N GLY A 70 -2.95 -8.54 10.21
CA GLY A 70 -1.81 -8.69 9.29
C GLY A 70 -2.16 -9.40 7.97
N GLY A 71 -3.38 -9.92 7.86
CA GLY A 71 -3.92 -10.67 6.72
C GLY A 71 -4.55 -11.98 7.18
N MET A 72 -5.78 -12.24 6.72
CA MET A 72 -6.55 -13.44 7.04
C MET A 72 -6.58 -14.44 5.88
N GLY A 73 -6.04 -14.06 4.75
CA GLY A 73 -5.98 -14.85 3.53
C GLY A 73 -5.89 -13.96 2.30
N THR A 74 -5.47 -14.53 1.19
CA THR A 74 -5.22 -13.81 -0.05
C THR A 74 -5.87 -14.51 -1.23
N VAL A 75 -6.52 -13.74 -2.09
CA VAL A 75 -7.04 -14.18 -3.40
C VAL A 75 -6.18 -13.61 -4.51
N ALA A 76 -5.75 -14.47 -5.43
CA ALA A 76 -5.02 -14.08 -6.63
C ALA A 76 -5.54 -14.89 -7.84
N PRO A 77 -5.80 -14.25 -8.99
CA PRO A 77 -5.72 -12.80 -9.25
C PRO A 77 -6.81 -12.00 -8.51
N ASN A 78 -6.54 -10.71 -8.27
CA ASN A 78 -7.55 -9.80 -7.71
C ASN A 78 -8.66 -9.54 -8.76
N PRO A 79 -9.93 -9.81 -8.44
CA PRO A 79 -11.03 -9.70 -9.41
C PRO A 79 -11.34 -8.26 -9.84
N TYR A 80 -10.93 -7.27 -9.06
CA TYR A 80 -11.13 -5.85 -9.37
C TYR A 80 -10.00 -5.24 -10.19
N TYR A 81 -8.86 -5.92 -10.31
CA TYR A 81 -7.70 -5.44 -11.06
C TYR A 81 -7.78 -5.82 -12.53
N THR A 82 -8.57 -5.06 -13.28
CA THR A 82 -8.79 -5.29 -14.72
C THR A 82 -7.55 -4.93 -15.55
N PRO A 83 -7.45 -5.44 -16.82
CA PRO A 83 -6.36 -5.04 -17.72
C PRO A 83 -6.26 -3.52 -17.95
N ALA A 84 -7.39 -2.81 -17.97
CA ALA A 84 -7.42 -1.36 -18.12
C ALA A 84 -6.78 -0.66 -16.89
N ILE A 85 -7.17 -1.08 -15.68
CA ILE A 85 -6.57 -0.58 -14.44
C ILE A 85 -5.08 -0.92 -14.37
N ALA A 86 -4.70 -2.11 -14.79
CA ALA A 86 -3.29 -2.52 -14.82
C ALA A 86 -2.44 -1.63 -15.74
N ALA A 87 -2.95 -1.28 -16.92
CA ALA A 87 -2.30 -0.37 -17.85
C ALA A 87 -2.15 1.04 -17.23
N GLU A 88 -3.22 1.56 -16.64
CA GLU A 88 -3.22 2.86 -15.97
C GLU A 88 -2.21 2.90 -14.79
N CYS A 89 -2.22 1.90 -13.94
CA CYS A 89 -1.27 1.78 -12.83
C CYS A 89 0.19 1.73 -13.31
N LYS A 90 0.44 1.01 -14.40
CA LYS A 90 1.77 0.96 -15.00
C LYS A 90 2.25 2.34 -15.44
N GLU A 91 1.40 3.10 -16.13
CA GLU A 91 1.74 4.42 -16.68
C GLU A 91 1.80 5.50 -15.61
N LYS A 92 0.86 5.50 -14.67
CA LYS A 92 0.72 6.59 -13.69
C LYS A 92 1.44 6.35 -12.38
N ILE A 93 1.76 5.09 -12.04
CA ILE A 93 2.34 4.75 -10.74
C ILE A 93 3.68 4.04 -10.91
N PHE A 94 3.72 2.91 -11.62
CA PHE A 94 4.91 2.06 -11.59
C PHE A 94 6.09 2.68 -12.31
N LEU A 95 5.92 3.12 -13.55
CA LEU A 95 6.99 3.75 -14.31
C LEU A 95 7.42 5.11 -13.73
N PRO A 96 6.50 6.03 -13.39
CA PRO A 96 6.89 7.30 -12.80
C PRO A 96 7.68 7.15 -11.49
N THR A 97 7.33 6.18 -10.65
CA THR A 97 8.08 5.96 -9.40
C THR A 97 9.52 5.53 -9.66
N ILE A 98 9.75 4.62 -10.60
CA ILE A 98 11.12 4.20 -10.94
C ILE A 98 11.90 5.35 -11.58
N GLN A 99 11.25 6.14 -12.44
CA GLN A 99 11.85 7.33 -13.03
C GLN A 99 12.24 8.38 -11.97
N ALA A 100 11.35 8.64 -11.00
CA ALA A 100 11.62 9.55 -9.90
C ALA A 100 12.81 9.08 -9.04
N MET A 101 12.85 7.80 -8.68
CA MET A 101 13.98 7.24 -7.93
C MET A 101 15.31 7.37 -8.68
N ASN A 102 15.29 7.18 -10.01
CA ASN A 102 16.48 7.37 -10.84
C ASN A 102 16.89 8.86 -10.86
N ALA A 103 15.92 9.77 -10.97
CA ALA A 103 16.19 11.22 -10.98
C ALA A 103 16.76 11.71 -9.64
N ASP A 104 16.31 11.12 -8.53
CA ASP A 104 16.82 11.41 -7.19
C ASP A 104 18.18 10.75 -6.88
N GLY A 105 18.77 10.06 -7.86
CA GLY A 105 20.07 9.38 -7.68
C GLY A 105 20.03 8.14 -6.80
N CYS A 106 18.84 7.58 -6.54
CA CYS A 106 18.65 6.36 -5.77
C CYS A 106 17.97 5.25 -6.60
N PRO A 107 18.60 4.76 -7.69
CA PRO A 107 18.01 3.75 -8.56
C PRO A 107 17.72 2.46 -7.79
N PHE A 108 16.52 1.92 -8.00
CA PHE A 108 16.09 0.69 -7.33
C PHE A 108 16.06 -0.50 -8.30
N LYS A 109 16.65 -1.60 -7.87
CA LYS A 109 16.59 -2.90 -8.53
C LYS A 109 16.10 -3.95 -7.55
N GLY A 110 15.08 -4.71 -7.92
CA GLY A 110 14.53 -5.73 -7.04
C GLY A 110 13.02 -5.88 -7.15
N CYS A 111 12.42 -6.38 -6.08
CA CYS A 111 10.98 -6.54 -5.97
C CYS A 111 10.38 -5.33 -5.24
N ARG A 112 9.37 -4.72 -5.86
CA ARG A 112 8.64 -3.58 -5.33
C ARG A 112 7.20 -3.98 -5.03
N TYR A 113 6.70 -3.57 -3.88
CA TYR A 113 5.29 -3.66 -3.50
C TYR A 113 4.55 -2.36 -3.85
N CYS A 114 3.34 -2.49 -4.40
CA CYS A 114 2.39 -1.41 -4.55
C CYS A 114 1.06 -1.83 -3.92
N GLY A 115 0.60 -1.06 -2.94
CA GLY A 115 -0.78 -1.10 -2.45
C GLY A 115 -1.59 -0.05 -3.20
N LEU A 116 -2.68 -0.46 -3.83
CA LEU A 116 -3.53 0.35 -4.69
C LEU A 116 -4.95 0.37 -4.13
#